data_d14ce45225437bf86eac9c3f7a50a3ce
#
_entry.id   d14ce45225437bf86eac9c3f7a50a3ce
#
_cell.length_a   1.000
_cell.length_b   1.000
_cell.length_c   1.000
_cell.angle_alpha   90.00
_cell.angle_beta   90.00
_cell.angle_gamma   90.00
#
_symmetry.space_group_name_H-M   'P 1'
#
loop_
_entity.id
_entity.type
_entity.pdbx_description
1 polymer ?
#
loop_
_entity_poly.entity_id
_entity_poly.type
_entity_poly.pdbx_seq_one_letter_code
_entity_poly.pdbx_strand_id
1 'polypeptide(L)'
;YYEIYGFTPEEKFHVIAGIHTSPMIAGDENGDSFSMGKVREGSFVSMISDGMGTGQEAKKESRKIIEVMEELLGAGINESQSIQLLRSMMILQPEKEKYATLDFFQLDLFAGIGTFFKIGACPCLLKRKNDVEIIQVDTIPVNLLLHTEKIPIYRKKMESEDILVMLSDGAFDGFSQNGLEMAARYLKEMDVVRPQAIADGLYEQITTNKEFEKRDDMTIMVLGIWDRY
;
A
#
# COMPACT_ATOMS: atom_id res chain seq x y z
N TYR A 1 24.03 -27.42 -36.98
CA TYR A 1 24.01 -26.86 -35.63
C TYR A 1 22.98 -25.75 -35.63
N TYR A 2 22.04 -25.76 -34.64
CA TYR A 2 21.07 -24.67 -34.45
C TYR A 2 21.44 -23.97 -33.14
N GLU A 3 21.57 -22.64 -33.17
CA GLU A 3 21.73 -21.83 -31.99
C GLU A 3 20.36 -21.18 -31.69
N ILE A 4 19.88 -21.34 -30.47
CA ILE A 4 18.63 -20.74 -29.99
C ILE A 4 18.99 -19.54 -29.13
N TYR A 5 18.62 -18.35 -29.58
CA TYR A 5 18.76 -17.11 -28.81
C TYR A 5 17.44 -16.80 -28.11
N GLY A 6 17.48 -16.71 -26.78
CA GLY A 6 16.35 -16.21 -25.98
C GLY A 6 16.54 -14.73 -25.68
N PHE A 7 15.52 -13.93 -25.95
CA PHE A 7 15.48 -12.53 -25.55
C PHE A 7 14.51 -12.39 -24.39
N THR A 8 14.99 -11.94 -23.22
CA THR A 8 14.15 -11.55 -22.09
C THR A 8 14.06 -10.03 -22.06
N PRO A 9 12.85 -9.43 -21.87
CA PRO A 9 12.75 -7.99 -21.73
C PRO A 9 13.50 -7.55 -20.48
N GLU A 10 14.20 -6.42 -20.56
CA GLU A 10 14.87 -5.81 -19.41
C GLU A 10 13.88 -4.93 -18.63
N GLU A 11 13.90 -5.06 -17.30
CA GLU A 11 13.11 -4.19 -16.43
C GLU A 11 13.60 -2.74 -16.55
N LYS A 12 12.70 -1.83 -16.90
CA LYS A 12 13.01 -0.40 -17.05
C LYS A 12 13.01 0.35 -15.73
N PHE A 13 12.31 -0.17 -14.75
CA PHE A 13 12.15 0.48 -13.45
C PHE A 13 12.68 -0.39 -12.33
N HIS A 14 13.09 0.28 -11.25
CA HIS A 14 13.31 -0.35 -9.95
C HIS A 14 12.63 0.47 -8.86
N VAL A 15 12.34 -0.18 -7.72
CA VAL A 15 11.68 0.44 -6.57
C VAL A 15 12.59 0.34 -5.37
N ILE A 16 12.73 1.46 -4.65
CA ILE A 16 13.31 1.51 -3.31
C ILE A 16 12.17 1.87 -2.36
N ALA A 17 12.07 1.13 -1.26
CA ALA A 17 11.00 1.34 -0.29
C ALA A 17 11.57 1.83 1.06
N GLY A 18 10.77 2.60 1.76
CA GLY A 18 10.93 2.98 3.16
C GLY A 18 9.64 2.75 3.92
N ILE A 19 9.74 2.40 5.19
CA ILE A 19 8.57 2.14 6.01
C ILE A 19 8.78 2.65 7.43
N HIS A 20 7.73 3.23 7.99
CA HIS A 20 7.63 3.53 9.42
C HIS A 20 6.36 2.90 9.97
N THR A 21 6.49 2.15 11.07
CA THR A 21 5.36 1.54 11.77
C THR A 21 5.39 1.90 13.24
N SER A 22 4.23 2.14 13.82
CA SER A 22 4.13 2.47 15.23
C SER A 22 2.84 1.92 15.83
N PRO A 23 2.90 1.00 16.83
CA PRO A 23 1.71 0.46 17.46
C PRO A 23 0.97 1.55 18.25
N MET A 24 -0.36 1.44 18.40
CA MET A 24 -1.18 2.37 19.19
C MET A 24 -0.65 2.52 20.61
N ILE A 25 -0.35 1.41 21.24
CA ILE A 25 0.22 1.35 22.61
C ILE A 25 1.68 0.95 22.51
N ALA A 26 2.57 1.75 23.09
CA ALA A 26 4.00 1.46 23.09
C ALA A 26 4.30 0.11 23.77
N GLY A 27 4.95 -0.78 23.05
CA GLY A 27 5.28 -2.13 23.53
C GLY A 27 4.29 -3.22 23.12
N ASP A 28 3.14 -2.87 22.53
CA ASP A 28 2.21 -3.82 21.96
C ASP A 28 2.57 -4.17 20.49
N GLU A 29 1.91 -5.19 19.96
CA GLU A 29 2.01 -5.51 18.54
C GLU A 29 1.18 -4.51 17.72
N ASN A 30 1.74 -4.05 16.61
CA ASN A 30 1.03 -3.24 15.63
C ASN A 30 0.02 -4.13 14.89
N GLY A 31 -1.27 -3.77 14.90
CA GLY A 31 -2.35 -4.48 14.21
C GLY A 31 -2.26 -4.44 12.70
N ASP A 32 -1.55 -3.45 12.14
CA ASP A 32 -1.26 -3.38 10.72
C ASP A 32 -0.29 -4.48 10.29
N SER A 33 -0.49 -4.98 9.08
CA SER A 33 0.46 -5.84 8.36
C SER A 33 0.79 -5.24 7.01
N PHE A 34 1.98 -5.48 6.54
CA PHE A 34 2.42 -5.00 5.22
C PHE A 34 3.30 -6.02 4.52
N SER A 35 3.39 -5.88 3.21
CA SER A 35 4.35 -6.58 2.37
C SER A 35 4.82 -5.67 1.24
N MET A 36 6.07 -5.84 0.83
CA MET A 36 6.63 -5.16 -0.33
C MET A 36 7.78 -5.98 -0.93
N GLY A 37 7.81 -6.08 -2.24
CA GLY A 37 8.88 -6.77 -2.94
C GLY A 37 8.50 -7.22 -4.34
N LYS A 38 9.46 -7.86 -5.00
CA LYS A 38 9.19 -8.54 -6.26
C LYS A 38 8.50 -9.87 -6.00
N VAL A 39 7.34 -10.08 -6.59
CA VAL A 39 6.60 -11.34 -6.51
C VAL A 39 6.94 -12.27 -7.69
N ARG A 40 7.37 -11.68 -8.82
CA ARG A 40 7.86 -12.36 -10.02
C ARG A 40 8.68 -11.40 -10.86
N GLU A 41 9.34 -11.90 -11.90
CA GLU A 41 10.06 -11.08 -12.86
C GLU A 41 9.12 -9.99 -13.44
N GLY A 42 9.60 -8.76 -13.47
CA GLY A 42 8.85 -7.60 -13.98
C GLY A 42 7.69 -7.11 -13.10
N SER A 43 7.50 -7.65 -11.90
CA SER A 43 6.38 -7.26 -11.04
C SER A 43 6.84 -6.97 -9.60
N PHE A 44 6.68 -5.72 -9.19
CA PHE A 44 6.85 -5.28 -7.81
C PHE A 44 5.48 -5.05 -7.19
N VAL A 45 5.27 -5.53 -5.97
CA VAL A 45 4.01 -5.37 -5.23
C VAL A 45 4.28 -4.72 -3.88
N SER A 46 3.37 -3.88 -3.43
CA SER A 46 3.30 -3.41 -2.05
C SER A 46 1.86 -3.45 -1.54
N MET A 47 1.70 -3.79 -0.29
CA MET A 47 0.42 -3.96 0.37
C MET A 47 0.48 -3.47 1.80
N ILE A 48 -0.59 -2.82 2.25
CA ILE A 48 -0.87 -2.56 3.66
C ILE A 48 -2.24 -3.15 3.96
N SER A 49 -2.36 -3.85 5.06
CA SER A 49 -3.62 -4.34 5.59
C SER A 49 -3.72 -3.94 7.06
N ASP A 50 -4.82 -3.29 7.41
CA ASP A 50 -5.14 -2.89 8.76
C ASP A 50 -6.20 -3.84 9.31
N GLY A 51 -5.91 -4.43 10.48
CA GLY A 51 -6.81 -5.34 11.17
C GLY A 51 -7.77 -4.58 12.08
N MET A 52 -9.06 -4.96 12.11
CA MET A 52 -10.04 -4.29 12.97
C MET A 52 -9.71 -4.40 14.45
N GLY A 53 -9.48 -3.25 15.11
CA GLY A 53 -9.06 -3.14 16.50
C GLY A 53 -7.53 -3.08 16.62
N THR A 54 -7.00 -3.42 17.78
CA THR A 54 -5.57 -3.31 18.08
C THR A 54 -5.00 -4.62 18.63
N GLY A 55 -3.67 -4.77 18.57
CA GLY A 55 -2.95 -5.89 19.16
C GLY A 55 -3.00 -7.18 18.34
N GLN A 56 -2.78 -8.32 19.01
CA GLN A 56 -2.55 -9.61 18.37
C GLN A 56 -3.67 -10.11 17.45
N GLU A 57 -4.93 -9.87 17.80
CA GLU A 57 -6.06 -10.34 16.96
C GLU A 57 -6.13 -9.54 15.66
N ALA A 58 -6.02 -8.21 15.74
CA ALA A 58 -5.96 -7.34 14.57
C ALA A 58 -4.76 -7.72 13.69
N LYS A 59 -3.59 -7.93 14.29
CA LYS A 59 -2.38 -8.40 13.60
C LYS A 59 -2.59 -9.71 12.85
N LYS A 60 -3.25 -10.68 13.47
CA LYS A 60 -3.51 -11.99 12.85
C LYS A 60 -4.44 -11.88 11.64
N GLU A 61 -5.44 -11.00 11.71
CA GLU A 61 -6.39 -10.79 10.62
C GLU A 61 -5.73 -10.07 9.44
N SER A 62 -5.03 -8.96 9.71
CA SER A 62 -4.31 -8.20 8.67
C SER A 62 -3.24 -9.05 8.00
N ARG A 63 -2.46 -9.80 8.78
CA ARG A 63 -1.40 -10.67 8.28
C ARG A 63 -1.95 -11.77 7.35
N LYS A 64 -3.09 -12.37 7.70
CA LYS A 64 -3.74 -13.39 6.87
C LYS A 64 -4.09 -12.86 5.47
N ILE A 65 -4.57 -11.62 5.38
CA ILE A 65 -4.87 -10.98 4.09
C ILE A 65 -3.60 -10.85 3.25
N ILE A 66 -2.51 -10.36 3.86
CA ILE A 66 -1.22 -10.21 3.18
C ILE A 66 -0.69 -11.56 2.71
N GLU A 67 -0.65 -12.58 3.58
CA GLU A 67 -0.13 -13.92 3.25
C GLU A 67 -0.90 -14.56 2.09
N VAL A 68 -2.24 -14.48 2.10
CA VAL A 68 -3.08 -15.00 1.01
C VAL A 68 -2.75 -14.28 -0.32
N MET A 69 -2.62 -12.97 -0.30
CA MET A 69 -2.28 -12.22 -1.51
C MET A 69 -0.87 -12.58 -2.03
N GLU A 70 0.11 -12.71 -1.15
CA GLU A 70 1.47 -13.13 -1.50
C GLU A 70 1.48 -14.52 -2.15
N GLU A 71 0.77 -15.50 -1.55
CA GLU A 71 0.67 -16.86 -2.08
C GLU A 71 0.03 -16.90 -3.48
N LEU A 72 -1.08 -16.18 -3.67
CA LEU A 72 -1.79 -16.14 -4.96
C LEU A 72 -0.93 -15.49 -6.05
N LEU A 73 -0.33 -14.34 -5.76
CA LEU A 73 0.54 -13.62 -6.70
C LEU A 73 1.84 -14.39 -6.98
N GLY A 74 2.41 -15.02 -5.96
CA GLY A 74 3.59 -15.87 -6.08
C GLY A 74 3.33 -17.13 -6.91
N ALA A 75 2.11 -17.67 -6.86
CA ALA A 75 1.66 -18.77 -7.73
C ALA A 75 1.39 -18.34 -9.18
N GLY A 76 1.60 -17.05 -9.51
CA GLY A 76 1.40 -16.52 -10.86
C GLY A 76 -0.02 -16.16 -11.20
N ILE A 77 -0.93 -16.15 -10.22
CA ILE A 77 -2.30 -15.66 -10.39
C ILE A 77 -2.24 -14.15 -10.54
N ASN A 78 -2.94 -13.61 -11.54
CA ASN A 78 -2.93 -12.16 -11.74
C ASN A 78 -3.69 -11.42 -10.63
N GLU A 79 -3.43 -10.11 -10.51
CA GLU A 79 -3.98 -9.26 -9.45
C GLU A 79 -5.52 -9.32 -9.38
N SER A 80 -6.20 -9.25 -10.52
CA SER A 80 -7.66 -9.24 -10.59
C SER A 80 -8.27 -10.55 -10.10
N GLN A 81 -7.67 -11.68 -10.45
CA GLN A 81 -8.10 -13.00 -9.98
C GLN A 81 -7.76 -13.21 -8.50
N SER A 82 -6.58 -12.77 -8.06
CA SER A 82 -6.16 -12.84 -6.65
C SER A 82 -7.15 -12.11 -5.75
N ILE A 83 -7.56 -10.89 -6.14
CA ILE A 83 -8.57 -10.11 -5.42
C ILE A 83 -9.92 -10.85 -5.34
N GLN A 84 -10.37 -11.44 -6.46
CA GLN A 84 -11.64 -12.19 -6.48
C GLN A 84 -11.58 -13.42 -5.58
N LEU A 85 -10.45 -14.12 -5.54
CA LEU A 85 -10.25 -15.26 -4.66
C LEU A 85 -10.22 -14.83 -3.20
N LEU A 86 -9.47 -13.78 -2.87
CA LEU A 86 -9.45 -13.19 -1.54
C LEU A 86 -10.87 -12.82 -1.08
N ARG A 87 -11.63 -12.11 -1.92
CA ARG A 87 -13.03 -11.78 -1.65
C ARG A 87 -13.86 -13.03 -1.36
N SER A 88 -13.72 -14.07 -2.18
CA SER A 88 -14.47 -15.32 -1.97
C SER A 88 -14.12 -15.99 -0.64
N MET A 89 -12.85 -15.95 -0.24
CA MET A 89 -12.41 -16.45 1.07
C MET A 89 -12.99 -15.63 2.22
N MET A 90 -13.06 -14.31 2.11
CA MET A 90 -13.68 -13.44 3.12
C MET A 90 -15.19 -13.74 3.27
N ILE A 91 -15.89 -13.96 2.16
CA ILE A 91 -17.33 -14.33 2.14
C ILE A 91 -17.60 -15.66 2.84
N LEU A 92 -16.71 -16.63 2.69
CA LEU A 92 -16.88 -17.97 3.27
C LEU A 92 -16.59 -18.06 4.78
N GLN A 93 -16.22 -16.96 5.43
CA GLN A 93 -15.98 -16.88 6.88
C GLN A 93 -17.02 -15.97 7.58
N PRO A 94 -18.32 -16.29 7.56
CA PRO A 94 -19.39 -15.41 8.03
C PRO A 94 -19.41 -15.18 9.54
N GLU A 95 -18.70 -16.00 10.33
CA GLU A 95 -18.69 -15.89 11.79
C GLU A 95 -17.81 -14.75 12.32
N LYS A 96 -17.06 -14.06 11.44
CA LYS A 96 -16.22 -12.94 11.81
C LYS A 96 -16.79 -11.65 11.24
N GLU A 97 -17.41 -10.86 12.09
CA GLU A 97 -17.81 -9.47 11.76
C GLU A 97 -16.63 -8.53 11.54
N LYS A 98 -15.41 -9.04 11.68
CA LYS A 98 -14.16 -8.26 11.59
C LYS A 98 -13.43 -8.61 10.31
N TYR A 99 -13.29 -7.62 9.44
CA TYR A 99 -12.55 -7.75 8.19
C TYR A 99 -11.42 -6.72 8.18
N ALA A 100 -10.20 -7.19 7.90
CA ALA A 100 -9.08 -6.28 7.68
C ALA A 100 -9.23 -5.54 6.34
N THR A 101 -8.66 -4.35 6.26
CA THR A 101 -8.57 -3.56 5.04
C THR A 101 -7.53 -4.12 4.08
N LEU A 102 -7.48 -3.65 2.85
CA LEU A 102 -6.36 -3.90 1.95
C LEU A 102 -6.12 -2.70 1.05
N ASP A 103 -4.93 -2.11 1.17
CA ASP A 103 -4.36 -1.17 0.21
C ASP A 103 -3.34 -1.92 -0.64
N PHE A 104 -3.53 -1.95 -1.95
CA PHE A 104 -2.70 -2.70 -2.88
C PHE A 104 -2.17 -1.81 -3.98
N PHE A 105 -0.87 -1.92 -4.23
CA PHE A 105 -0.20 -1.35 -5.37
C PHE A 105 0.71 -2.39 -6.03
N GLN A 106 0.64 -2.47 -7.36
CA GLN A 106 1.55 -3.27 -8.17
C GLN A 106 2.15 -2.40 -9.26
N LEU A 107 3.45 -2.50 -9.46
CA LEU A 107 4.17 -1.86 -10.58
C LEU A 107 4.65 -2.91 -11.56
N ASP A 108 4.24 -2.77 -12.82
CA ASP A 108 4.87 -3.44 -13.94
C ASP A 108 6.22 -2.75 -14.22
N LEU A 109 7.31 -3.45 -13.92
CA LEU A 109 8.66 -2.90 -14.04
C LEU A 109 9.15 -2.79 -15.50
N PHE A 110 8.48 -3.44 -16.45
CA PHE A 110 8.78 -3.30 -17.87
C PHE A 110 8.04 -2.09 -18.47
N ALA A 111 6.75 -2.00 -18.19
CA ALA A 111 5.88 -0.97 -18.78
C ALA A 111 5.78 0.30 -17.92
N GLY A 112 6.12 0.26 -16.63
CA GLY A 112 5.92 1.37 -15.70
C GLY A 112 4.43 1.67 -15.47
N ILE A 113 3.58 0.65 -15.46
CA ILE A 113 2.16 0.80 -15.17
C ILE A 113 1.92 0.43 -13.71
N GLY A 114 1.51 1.41 -12.91
CA GLY A 114 1.04 1.21 -11.56
C GLY A 114 -0.43 0.79 -11.57
N THR A 115 -0.76 -0.30 -10.87
CA THR A 115 -2.12 -0.81 -10.67
C THR A 115 -2.47 -0.69 -9.20
N PHE A 116 -3.59 -0.03 -8.91
CA PHE A 116 -4.08 0.21 -7.55
C PHE A 116 -5.44 -0.41 -7.37
N PHE A 117 -5.68 -0.99 -6.22
CA PHE A 117 -7.03 -1.25 -5.73
C PHE A 117 -7.08 -1.15 -4.20
N LYS A 118 -8.27 -0.89 -3.67
CA LYS A 118 -8.46 -0.63 -2.25
C LYS A 118 -9.71 -1.31 -1.72
N ILE A 119 -9.60 -1.90 -0.54
CA ILE A 119 -10.70 -2.45 0.24
C ILE A 119 -10.65 -1.76 1.60
N GLY A 120 -11.54 -0.80 1.84
CA GLY A 120 -11.59 -0.05 3.09
C GLY A 120 -10.37 0.84 3.38
N ALA A 121 -9.44 0.99 2.43
CA ALA A 121 -8.17 1.67 2.66
C ALA A 121 -8.17 3.15 2.22
N CYS A 122 -7.25 3.91 2.80
CA CYS A 122 -7.08 5.35 2.58
C CYS A 122 -6.56 5.70 1.18
N PRO A 123 -6.77 6.94 0.68
CA PRO A 123 -6.09 7.43 -0.52
C PRO A 123 -4.57 7.39 -0.41
N CYS A 124 -3.88 7.24 -1.56
CA CYS A 124 -2.44 7.38 -1.64
C CYS A 124 -2.04 8.78 -2.09
N LEU A 125 -0.80 9.18 -1.79
CA LEU A 125 -0.19 10.41 -2.30
C LEU A 125 0.89 10.05 -3.31
N LEU A 126 0.88 10.70 -4.47
CA LEU A 126 1.92 10.57 -5.48
C LEU A 126 2.61 11.93 -5.67
N LYS A 127 3.86 12.01 -5.22
CA LYS A 127 4.71 13.14 -5.53
C LYS A 127 5.42 12.88 -6.86
N ARG A 128 5.25 13.81 -7.79
CA ARG A 128 5.95 13.84 -9.07
C ARG A 128 6.57 15.21 -9.24
N LYS A 129 7.90 15.28 -9.20
CA LYS A 129 8.65 16.55 -9.18
C LYS A 129 8.19 17.44 -8.01
N ASN A 130 7.66 18.62 -8.32
CA ASN A 130 7.20 19.60 -7.32
C ASN A 130 5.71 19.54 -7.07
N ASP A 131 5.00 18.53 -7.58
CA ASP A 131 3.56 18.39 -7.42
C ASP A 131 3.19 17.12 -6.65
N VAL A 132 2.09 17.18 -5.90
CA VAL A 132 1.56 16.04 -5.17
C VAL A 132 0.11 15.83 -5.58
N GLU A 133 -0.17 14.68 -6.14
CA GLU A 133 -1.49 14.22 -6.53
C GLU A 133 -2.05 13.27 -5.46
N ILE A 134 -3.31 13.45 -5.13
CA ILE A 134 -4.05 12.50 -4.29
C ILE A 134 -4.64 11.44 -5.20
N ILE A 135 -4.15 10.20 -5.09
CA ILE A 135 -4.72 9.07 -5.81
C ILE A 135 -5.88 8.53 -5.00
N GLN A 136 -7.07 8.97 -5.36
CA GLN A 136 -8.31 8.46 -4.80
C GLN A 136 -8.84 7.35 -5.71
N VAL A 137 -8.79 6.12 -5.21
CA VAL A 137 -9.42 4.96 -5.84
C VAL A 137 -10.73 4.73 -5.14
N ASP A 138 -11.80 4.49 -5.90
CA ASP A 138 -13.07 4.11 -5.30
C ASP A 138 -12.85 2.87 -4.44
N THR A 139 -12.93 3.07 -3.13
CA THR A 139 -12.76 1.98 -2.17
C THR A 139 -14.10 1.31 -1.90
N ILE A 140 -14.10 0.00 -1.84
CA ILE A 140 -15.27 -0.75 -1.42
C ILE A 140 -15.15 -0.96 0.09
N PRO A 141 -16.09 -0.44 0.89
CA PRO A 141 -16.16 -0.80 2.30
C PRO A 141 -16.23 -2.31 2.46
N VAL A 142 -15.50 -2.85 3.42
CA VAL A 142 -15.35 -4.30 3.61
C VAL A 142 -16.71 -5.00 3.76
N ASN A 143 -17.66 -4.38 4.47
CA ASN A 143 -19.03 -4.90 4.65
C ASN A 143 -19.85 -4.93 3.34
N LEU A 144 -19.48 -4.17 2.31
CA LEU A 144 -20.13 -4.16 1.01
C LEU A 144 -19.49 -5.10 -0.02
N LEU A 145 -18.34 -5.68 0.29
CA LEU A 145 -17.65 -6.64 -0.59
C LEU A 145 -18.53 -7.79 -1.04
N LEU A 146 -19.45 -8.22 -0.16
CA LEU A 146 -20.39 -9.32 -0.43
C LEU A 146 -21.36 -9.01 -1.58
N HIS A 147 -21.68 -7.74 -1.79
CA HIS A 147 -22.72 -7.28 -2.71
C HIS A 147 -22.14 -6.65 -3.99
N THR A 148 -20.81 -6.58 -4.13
CA THR A 148 -20.15 -5.91 -5.25
C THR A 148 -19.67 -6.92 -6.28
N GLU A 149 -20.11 -6.80 -7.52
CA GLU A 149 -19.67 -7.69 -8.60
C GLU A 149 -18.24 -7.44 -9.06
N LYS A 150 -17.78 -6.19 -9.01
CA LYS A 150 -16.44 -5.80 -9.48
C LYS A 150 -15.74 -4.90 -8.47
N ILE A 151 -14.46 -5.19 -8.22
CA ILE A 151 -13.59 -4.32 -7.44
C ILE A 151 -12.98 -3.29 -8.40
N PRO A 152 -13.12 -1.97 -8.13
CA PRO A 152 -12.50 -0.94 -8.95
C PRO A 152 -10.98 -1.09 -8.98
N ILE A 153 -10.43 -1.10 -10.18
CA ILE A 153 -8.98 -1.11 -10.41
C ILE A 153 -8.61 0.18 -11.12
N TYR A 154 -7.70 0.93 -10.54
CA TYR A 154 -7.16 2.14 -11.14
C TYR A 154 -5.76 1.87 -11.68
N ARG A 155 -5.48 2.34 -12.89
CA ARG A 155 -4.15 2.20 -13.52
C ARG A 155 -3.58 3.57 -13.87
N LYS A 156 -2.31 3.74 -13.57
CA LYS A 156 -1.58 4.98 -13.83
C LYS A 156 -0.20 4.70 -14.39
N LYS A 157 0.21 5.49 -15.36
CA LYS A 157 1.61 5.49 -15.83
C LYS A 157 2.48 6.14 -14.77
N MET A 158 3.43 5.37 -14.27
CA MET A 158 4.47 5.84 -13.36
C MET A 158 5.68 6.34 -14.15
N GLU A 159 6.38 7.29 -13.58
CA GLU A 159 7.58 7.93 -14.17
C GLU A 159 8.77 7.76 -13.22
N SER A 160 9.96 7.94 -13.75
CA SER A 160 11.17 8.01 -12.91
C SER A 160 11.07 9.17 -11.92
N GLU A 161 11.56 8.96 -10.70
CA GLU A 161 11.50 9.90 -9.57
C GLU A 161 10.11 10.08 -8.95
N ASP A 162 9.12 9.27 -9.33
CA ASP A 162 7.84 9.23 -8.63
C ASP A 162 8.03 8.68 -7.21
N ILE A 163 7.41 9.36 -6.24
CA ILE A 163 7.33 8.91 -4.85
C ILE A 163 5.88 8.64 -4.51
N LEU A 164 5.56 7.38 -4.27
CA LEU A 164 4.23 6.95 -3.84
C LEU A 164 4.22 6.75 -2.32
N VAL A 165 3.26 7.36 -1.64
CA VAL A 165 3.03 7.20 -0.20
C VAL A 165 1.70 6.49 0.01
N MET A 166 1.75 5.38 0.75
CA MET A 166 0.60 4.60 1.21
C MET A 166 0.52 4.72 2.73
N LEU A 167 -0.68 4.88 3.26
CA LEU A 167 -0.93 5.14 4.68
C LEU A 167 -2.02 4.20 5.20
N SER A 168 -1.85 3.66 6.42
CA SER A 168 -2.99 3.11 7.16
C SER A 168 -3.88 4.25 7.69
N ASP A 169 -5.08 3.93 8.15
CA ASP A 169 -6.04 4.94 8.63
C ASP A 169 -5.54 5.65 9.89
N GLY A 170 -4.88 4.96 10.82
CA GLY A 170 -4.27 5.62 11.98
C GLY A 170 -3.19 6.63 11.60
N ALA A 171 -2.39 6.37 10.55
CA ALA A 171 -1.44 7.34 10.02
C ALA A 171 -2.16 8.49 9.30
N PHE A 172 -3.23 8.19 8.59
CA PHE A 172 -4.04 9.17 7.88
C PHE A 172 -4.75 10.13 8.85
N ASP A 173 -5.42 9.61 9.86
CA ASP A 173 -6.14 10.39 10.87
C ASP A 173 -5.20 11.23 11.73
N GLY A 174 -3.95 10.81 11.86
CA GLY A 174 -2.91 11.55 12.57
C GLY A 174 -2.59 12.93 11.98
N PHE A 175 -2.92 13.19 10.73
CA PHE A 175 -2.75 14.51 10.10
C PHE A 175 -3.88 15.51 10.41
N SER A 176 -4.89 15.20 11.25
CA SER A 176 -6.05 16.03 11.57
C SER A 176 -7.13 16.13 10.47
N GLN A 177 -8.13 16.99 10.68
CA GLN A 177 -9.30 17.12 9.77
C GLN A 177 -8.97 17.44 8.30
N ASN A 178 -7.76 17.98 8.02
CA ASN A 178 -7.25 18.22 6.66
C ASN A 178 -6.06 17.31 6.31
N GLY A 179 -6.07 16.09 6.83
CA GLY A 179 -4.93 15.18 6.84
C GLY A 179 -4.22 14.99 5.51
N LEU A 180 -4.98 14.73 4.44
CA LEU A 180 -4.40 14.57 3.10
C LEU A 180 -3.73 15.84 2.58
N GLU A 181 -4.36 16.99 2.78
CA GLU A 181 -3.80 18.27 2.30
C GLU A 181 -2.53 18.64 3.08
N MET A 182 -2.50 18.34 4.38
CA MET A 182 -1.31 18.57 5.21
C MET A 182 -0.18 17.62 4.82
N ALA A 183 -0.45 16.34 4.68
CA ALA A 183 0.52 15.35 4.22
C ALA A 183 1.03 15.69 2.81
N ALA A 184 0.15 16.09 1.90
CA ALA A 184 0.51 16.49 0.55
C ALA A 184 1.38 17.75 0.55
N ARG A 185 1.06 18.75 1.39
CA ARG A 185 1.88 19.95 1.53
C ARG A 185 3.26 19.63 2.07
N TYR A 186 3.33 18.84 3.14
CA TYR A 186 4.58 18.42 3.73
C TYR A 186 5.44 17.65 2.71
N LEU A 187 4.84 16.70 2.01
CA LEU A 187 5.51 15.93 0.97
C LEU A 187 5.99 16.84 -0.19
N LYS A 188 5.23 17.87 -0.55
CA LYS A 188 5.60 18.85 -1.57
C LYS A 188 6.83 19.67 -1.19
N GLU A 189 6.93 20.06 0.08
CA GLU A 189 8.02 20.90 0.63
C GLU A 189 9.31 20.10 0.90
N MET A 190 9.22 18.76 0.94
CA MET A 190 10.41 17.93 1.16
C MET A 190 11.32 17.88 -0.07
N ASP A 191 12.57 18.24 0.10
CA ASP A 191 13.64 18.05 -0.89
C ASP A 191 14.30 16.65 -0.80
N VAL A 192 13.83 15.81 0.12
CA VAL A 192 14.40 14.49 0.36
C VAL A 192 13.84 13.48 -0.62
N VAL A 193 14.71 12.72 -1.27
CA VAL A 193 14.34 11.66 -2.23
C VAL A 193 14.48 10.25 -1.66
N ARG A 194 14.99 10.10 -0.43
CA ARG A 194 15.12 8.77 0.21
C ARG A 194 13.81 8.33 0.85
N PRO A 195 13.18 7.23 0.39
CA PRO A 195 11.87 6.79 0.89
C PRO A 195 11.80 6.60 2.40
N GLN A 196 12.85 6.03 3.02
CA GLN A 196 12.88 5.86 4.48
C GLN A 196 12.84 7.20 5.21
N ALA A 197 13.63 8.19 4.78
CA ALA A 197 13.64 9.51 5.41
C ALA A 197 12.31 10.25 5.23
N ILE A 198 11.60 9.99 4.13
CA ILE A 198 10.24 10.53 3.92
C ILE A 198 9.26 9.87 4.88
N ALA A 199 9.30 8.54 5.04
CA ALA A 199 8.42 7.81 5.95
C ALA A 199 8.60 8.29 7.41
N ASP A 200 9.86 8.41 7.85
CA ASP A 200 10.20 8.89 9.20
C ASP A 200 9.76 10.34 9.40
N GLY A 201 10.01 11.21 8.42
CA GLY A 201 9.62 12.62 8.50
C GLY A 201 8.10 12.83 8.49
N LEU A 202 7.34 12.04 7.75
CA LEU A 202 5.87 12.07 7.81
C LEU A 202 5.37 11.65 9.22
N TYR A 203 5.96 10.62 9.80
CA TYR A 203 5.64 10.22 11.17
C TYR A 203 5.96 11.31 12.20
N GLU A 204 7.15 11.92 12.10
CA GLU A 204 7.52 13.06 12.96
C GLU A 204 6.55 14.23 12.81
N GLN A 205 6.12 14.55 11.59
CA GLN A 205 5.15 15.59 11.33
C GLN A 205 3.80 15.31 12.02
N ILE A 206 3.34 14.07 12.00
CA ILE A 206 2.14 13.64 12.71
C ILE A 206 2.31 13.82 14.22
N THR A 207 3.38 13.27 14.78
CA THR A 207 3.57 13.18 16.24
C THR A 207 3.99 14.50 16.90
N THR A 208 4.53 15.45 16.16
CA THR A 208 4.85 16.79 16.65
C THR A 208 3.66 17.74 16.69
N ASN A 209 2.55 17.39 16.06
CA ASN A 209 1.32 18.16 16.15
C ASN A 209 0.77 18.13 17.59
N LYS A 210 0.59 19.30 18.22
CA LYS A 210 0.11 19.42 19.61
C LYS A 210 -1.32 18.88 19.83
N GLU A 211 -2.09 18.76 18.77
CA GLU A 211 -3.46 18.23 18.80
C GLU A 211 -3.49 16.72 18.49
N PHE A 212 -2.33 16.13 18.22
CA PHE A 212 -2.23 14.72 17.91
C PHE A 212 -2.50 13.87 19.14
N GLU A 213 -3.51 13.04 19.06
CA GLU A 213 -3.79 11.96 19.99
C GLU A 213 -3.74 10.64 19.21
N LYS A 214 -2.82 9.79 19.58
CA LYS A 214 -2.67 8.49 18.92
C LYS A 214 -3.86 7.60 19.26
N ARG A 215 -4.67 7.28 18.26
CA ARG A 215 -5.93 6.53 18.42
C ARG A 215 -5.91 5.17 17.78
N ASP A 216 -4.90 4.89 16.94
CA ASP A 216 -4.77 3.63 16.23
C ASP A 216 -3.31 3.29 15.90
N ASP A 217 -3.10 2.08 15.40
CA ASP A 217 -1.85 1.63 14.84
C ASP A 217 -1.51 2.43 13.57
N MET A 218 -0.25 2.68 13.32
CA MET A 218 0.19 3.54 12.23
C MET A 218 1.21 2.83 11.34
N THR A 219 0.94 2.84 10.05
CA THR A 219 1.87 2.37 9.01
C THR A 219 1.97 3.39 7.89
N ILE A 220 3.20 3.83 7.61
CA ILE A 220 3.55 4.75 6.53
C ILE A 220 4.53 4.02 5.62
N MET A 221 4.13 3.74 4.39
CA MET A 221 4.98 3.10 3.38
C MET A 221 5.25 4.08 2.25
N VAL A 222 6.52 4.23 1.89
CA VAL A 222 6.97 5.14 0.84
C VAL A 222 7.74 4.34 -0.20
N LEU A 223 7.33 4.46 -1.46
CA LEU A 223 7.95 3.80 -2.60
C LEU A 223 8.52 4.84 -3.54
N GLY A 224 9.81 4.82 -3.75
CA GLY A 224 10.47 5.60 -4.78
C GLY A 224 10.67 4.74 -6.03
N ILE A 225 10.30 5.27 -7.18
CA ILE A 225 10.33 4.58 -8.47
C ILE A 225 11.37 5.27 -9.35
N TRP A 226 12.35 4.52 -9.85
CA TRP A 226 13.43 5.05 -10.69
C TRP A 226 13.66 4.21 -11.93
N ASP A 227 14.12 4.84 -12.99
CA ASP A 227 14.63 4.13 -14.17
C ASP A 227 15.86 3.27 -13.79
N ARG A 228 15.95 2.12 -14.41
CA ARG A 228 17.21 1.35 -14.48
C ARG A 228 18.04 1.91 -15.65
N TYR A 229 19.27 2.28 -15.37
CA TYR A 229 20.25 2.68 -16.37
C TYR A 229 20.82 1.47 -17.11
#